data_7b33e2623e9d55dd76cb324da1f3c41f
#
_entry.id   7b33e2623e9d55dd76cb324da1f3c41f
#
_cell.length_a   1.000
_cell.length_b   1.000
_cell.length_c   1.000
_cell.angle_alpha   90.00
_cell.angle_beta   90.00
_cell.angle_gamma   90.00
#
_symmetry.space_group_name_H-M   'P 1'
#
loop_
_entity.id
_entity.type
_entity.pdbx_description
1 polymer ?
#
loop_
_entity_poly.entity_id
_entity_poly.type
_entity_poly.pdbx_seq_one_letter_code
_entity_poly.pdbx_strand_id
1 'polypeptide(L)'
;INADSQYNGLTLYAVGSGTSIDNVALLDGADDGVEFFGGSVSITNLYAENNQDDSVDWTEGWNGTLTNTYIVHNNDGFSTAIEADGDNNNPTITNFTAVSTVGGTALQFKKLSGATMTNVLLMGYDTNVDMKDQGPIENVIVDNTPMSDPSDDVFNGTAVDISGWAWVAAGL
;
A
#
# COMPACT_ATOMS: atom_id res chain seq x y z
N ILE A 1 18.72 -14.13 11.20
CA ILE A 1 18.20 -13.92 9.84
C ILE A 1 19.37 -13.38 9.06
N ASN A 2 19.71 -13.95 7.93
CA ASN A 2 20.75 -13.46 7.03
C ASN A 2 20.08 -12.69 5.88
N ALA A 3 20.87 -12.01 5.05
CA ALA A 3 20.36 -11.21 3.92
C ALA A 3 19.59 -12.03 2.86
N ASP A 4 19.64 -13.36 2.92
CA ASP A 4 18.94 -14.26 1.99
C ASP A 4 17.64 -14.82 2.60
N SER A 5 17.20 -14.32 3.76
CA SER A 5 16.03 -14.81 4.51
C SER A 5 15.27 -13.60 5.06
N GLN A 6 14.64 -12.88 4.17
CA GLN A 6 13.76 -11.77 4.52
C GLN A 6 12.34 -12.33 4.73
N TYR A 7 11.55 -11.66 5.53
CA TYR A 7 10.18 -12.06 5.85
C TYR A 7 9.31 -10.83 5.97
N ASN A 8 8.14 -10.90 5.38
CA ASN A 8 7.10 -9.89 5.53
C ASN A 8 6.70 -9.72 7.01
N GLY A 9 6.31 -8.53 7.38
CA GLY A 9 5.73 -8.27 8.70
C GLY A 9 4.45 -9.07 8.93
N LEU A 10 3.61 -9.16 7.90
CA LEU A 10 2.37 -9.93 7.90
C LEU A 10 2.15 -10.56 6.52
N THR A 11 2.00 -11.88 6.46
CA THR A 11 1.71 -12.61 5.21
C THR A 11 0.33 -13.25 5.27
N LEU A 12 -0.51 -13.02 4.26
CA LEU A 12 -1.92 -13.42 4.24
C LEU A 12 -2.22 -14.25 2.98
N TYR A 13 -2.22 -15.58 3.12
CA TYR A 13 -2.51 -16.51 2.01
C TYR A 13 -3.99 -16.83 1.91
N ALA A 14 -4.65 -16.35 0.85
CA ALA A 14 -6.05 -16.64 0.53
C ALA A 14 -7.02 -16.45 1.71
N VAL A 15 -6.73 -15.48 2.57
CA VAL A 15 -7.56 -15.20 3.75
C VAL A 15 -8.86 -14.53 3.32
N GLY A 16 -9.97 -15.07 3.78
CA GLY A 16 -11.30 -14.62 3.38
C GLY A 16 -11.84 -13.45 4.20
N SER A 17 -12.91 -12.84 3.70
CA SER A 17 -13.60 -11.67 4.29
C SER A 17 -14.23 -11.92 5.67
N GLY A 18 -14.25 -13.16 6.16
CA GLY A 18 -14.68 -13.46 7.52
C GLY A 18 -13.64 -13.16 8.59
N THR A 19 -12.41 -12.78 8.19
CA THR A 19 -11.33 -12.38 9.09
C THR A 19 -11.33 -10.85 9.23
N SER A 20 -11.27 -10.36 10.46
CA SER A 20 -11.13 -8.93 10.78
C SER A 20 -9.72 -8.67 11.29
N ILE A 21 -9.05 -7.69 10.70
CA ILE A 21 -7.72 -7.22 11.10
C ILE A 21 -7.81 -5.71 11.31
N ASP A 22 -7.53 -5.27 12.52
CA ASP A 22 -7.65 -3.88 12.92
C ASP A 22 -6.44 -3.42 13.72
N ASN A 23 -6.02 -2.16 13.53
CA ASN A 23 -4.98 -1.50 14.33
C ASN A 23 -3.63 -2.23 14.26
N VAL A 24 -3.05 -2.28 13.08
CA VAL A 24 -1.77 -2.95 12.80
C VAL A 24 -0.67 -1.91 12.62
N ALA A 25 0.46 -2.10 13.29
CA ALA A 25 1.71 -1.35 13.06
C ALA A 25 2.80 -2.29 12.55
N LEU A 26 3.38 -1.96 11.41
CA LEU A 26 4.44 -2.72 10.73
C LEU A 26 5.65 -1.80 10.58
N LEU A 27 6.68 -2.04 11.41
CA LEU A 27 7.79 -1.11 11.61
C LEU A 27 9.12 -1.77 11.27
N ASP A 28 9.94 -1.09 10.47
CA ASP A 28 11.33 -1.47 10.18
C ASP A 28 11.48 -2.93 9.72
N GLY A 29 10.51 -3.44 8.97
CA GLY A 29 10.55 -4.79 8.39
C GLY A 29 11.70 -4.94 7.38
N ALA A 30 12.22 -6.16 7.23
CA ALA A 30 13.30 -6.45 6.28
C ALA A 30 12.78 -6.90 4.90
N ASP A 31 11.50 -6.94 4.72
CA ASP A 31 10.74 -7.27 3.53
C ASP A 31 9.47 -6.44 3.53
N ASP A 32 8.36 -6.91 2.94
CA ASP A 32 7.10 -6.16 2.95
C ASP A 32 6.56 -5.92 4.36
N GLY A 33 5.85 -4.82 4.51
CA GLY A 33 5.04 -4.62 5.69
C GLY A 33 3.93 -5.67 5.75
N VAL A 34 3.02 -5.67 4.80
CA VAL A 34 2.00 -6.71 4.62
C VAL A 34 1.93 -7.17 3.17
N GLU A 35 1.87 -8.48 2.96
CA GLU A 35 1.65 -9.06 1.64
C GLU A 35 0.40 -9.97 1.61
N PHE A 36 -0.46 -9.73 0.60
CA PHE A 36 -1.69 -10.48 0.36
C PHE A 36 -1.52 -11.39 -0.87
N PHE A 37 -1.52 -12.69 -0.66
CA PHE A 37 -1.59 -13.70 -1.72
C PHE A 37 -3.05 -14.09 -1.97
N GLY A 38 -3.76 -13.29 -2.76
CA GLY A 38 -5.18 -13.51 -3.04
C GLY A 38 -6.09 -13.37 -1.81
N GLY A 39 -7.31 -13.85 -1.95
CA GLY A 39 -8.32 -13.76 -0.89
C GLY A 39 -9.04 -12.41 -0.86
N SER A 40 -9.74 -12.15 0.25
CA SER A 40 -10.61 -10.98 0.39
C SER A 40 -10.60 -10.39 1.81
N VAL A 41 -9.56 -10.68 2.58
CA VAL A 41 -9.38 -10.10 3.91
C VAL A 41 -9.17 -8.60 3.80
N SER A 42 -9.68 -7.86 4.76
CA SER A 42 -9.54 -6.41 4.85
C SER A 42 -8.79 -6.00 6.11
N ILE A 43 -8.08 -4.88 6.03
CA ILE A 43 -7.40 -4.26 7.17
C ILE A 43 -7.97 -2.86 7.39
N THR A 44 -8.25 -2.55 8.64
CA THR A 44 -8.64 -1.21 9.07
C THR A 44 -7.59 -0.64 10.02
N ASN A 45 -7.21 0.63 9.84
CA ASN A 45 -6.18 1.32 10.62
C ASN A 45 -4.81 0.61 10.53
N LEU A 46 -4.16 0.74 9.38
CA LEU A 46 -2.81 0.24 9.13
C LEU A 46 -1.81 1.40 9.23
N TYR A 47 -0.78 1.22 10.04
CA TYR A 47 0.41 2.07 10.04
C TYR A 47 1.61 1.26 9.61
N ALA A 48 2.35 1.74 8.61
CA ALA A 48 3.58 1.11 8.15
C ALA A 48 4.71 2.14 8.09
N GLU A 49 5.89 1.79 8.60
CA GLU A 49 7.04 2.67 8.61
C GLU A 49 8.31 1.89 8.25
N ASN A 50 9.04 2.38 7.24
CA ASN A 50 10.38 1.93 6.86
C ASN A 50 10.52 0.42 6.61
N ASN A 51 9.51 -0.25 6.07
CA ASN A 51 9.69 -1.62 5.59
C ASN A 51 10.60 -1.60 4.35
N GLN A 52 11.48 -2.60 4.20
CA GLN A 52 12.59 -2.52 3.23
C GLN A 52 12.22 -2.91 1.81
N ASP A 53 11.13 -3.62 1.58
CA ASP A 53 10.56 -3.79 0.25
C ASP A 53 9.31 -2.92 0.15
N ASP A 54 8.14 -3.46 0.04
CA ASP A 54 6.93 -2.68 -0.08
C ASP A 54 6.20 -2.54 1.26
N SER A 55 5.58 -1.39 1.53
CA SER A 55 4.78 -1.26 2.76
C SER A 55 3.50 -2.09 2.70
N VAL A 56 2.91 -2.19 1.52
CA VAL A 56 1.77 -3.04 1.20
C VAL A 56 1.99 -3.67 -0.15
N ASP A 57 1.97 -5.00 -0.22
CA ASP A 57 1.99 -5.73 -1.49
C ASP A 57 0.76 -6.61 -1.64
N TRP A 58 0.32 -6.84 -2.87
CA TRP A 58 -0.67 -7.86 -3.18
C TRP A 58 -0.47 -8.50 -4.55
N THR A 59 -0.79 -9.78 -4.59
CA THR A 59 -0.76 -10.61 -5.78
C THR A 59 -1.95 -11.59 -5.80
N GLU A 60 -1.98 -12.54 -6.74
CA GLU A 60 -2.97 -13.61 -6.82
C GLU A 60 -4.42 -13.10 -6.79
N GLY A 61 -4.65 -11.86 -7.26
CA GLY A 61 -5.99 -11.28 -7.37
C GLY A 61 -6.68 -11.00 -6.03
N TRP A 62 -5.95 -10.54 -5.02
CA TRP A 62 -6.57 -10.04 -3.80
C TRP A 62 -7.62 -8.96 -4.10
N ASN A 63 -8.78 -9.04 -3.43
CA ASN A 63 -9.90 -8.13 -3.61
C ASN A 63 -10.52 -7.64 -2.30
N GLY A 64 -9.71 -7.56 -1.26
CA GLY A 64 -10.13 -7.00 0.02
C GLY A 64 -10.16 -5.47 0.04
N THR A 65 -10.18 -4.92 1.24
CA THR A 65 -10.21 -3.48 1.47
C THR A 65 -9.14 -3.05 2.46
N LEU A 66 -8.43 -1.95 2.15
CA LEU A 66 -7.68 -1.18 3.14
C LEU A 66 -8.48 0.08 3.49
N THR A 67 -8.64 0.33 4.79
CA THR A 67 -9.32 1.53 5.28
C THR A 67 -8.45 2.22 6.32
N ASN A 68 -8.20 3.52 6.15
CA ASN A 68 -7.34 4.33 7.00
C ASN A 68 -5.91 3.76 7.06
N THR A 69 -5.14 3.93 6.01
CA THR A 69 -3.74 3.51 5.93
C THR A 69 -2.82 4.72 5.98
N TYR A 70 -1.80 4.66 6.84
CA TYR A 70 -0.76 5.69 6.93
C TYR A 70 0.62 5.06 6.79
N ILE A 71 1.39 5.49 5.79
CA ILE A 71 2.72 4.96 5.47
C ILE A 71 3.75 6.07 5.59
N VAL A 72 4.91 5.75 6.17
CA VAL A 72 6.05 6.67 6.33
C VAL A 72 7.33 6.04 5.79
N HIS A 73 8.02 6.74 4.91
CA HIS A 73 9.37 6.43 4.48
C HIS A 73 10.31 7.59 4.82
N ASN A 74 11.11 7.40 5.85
CA ASN A 74 12.12 8.38 6.27
C ASN A 74 13.55 7.82 6.21
N ASN A 75 13.71 6.55 5.81
CA ASN A 75 14.96 5.86 5.54
C ASN A 75 14.99 5.38 4.09
N ASP A 76 16.17 5.40 3.47
CA ASP A 76 16.41 4.72 2.19
C ASP A 76 16.28 3.21 2.34
N GLY A 77 15.91 2.52 1.25
CA GLY A 77 15.93 1.05 1.18
C GLY A 77 14.54 0.41 1.05
N PHE A 78 13.48 1.19 1.01
CA PHE A 78 12.16 0.70 0.59
C PHE A 78 12.05 0.61 -0.94
N SER A 79 11.13 -0.21 -1.44
CA SER A 79 10.76 -0.27 -2.85
C SER A 79 9.60 0.69 -3.12
N THR A 80 8.41 0.42 -2.57
CA THR A 80 7.24 1.29 -2.76
C THR A 80 6.35 1.38 -1.51
N ALA A 81 5.41 2.31 -1.52
CA ALA A 81 4.35 2.32 -0.51
C ALA A 81 3.27 1.26 -0.81
N ILE A 82 2.98 1.07 -2.09
CA ILE A 82 2.13 -0.02 -2.59
C ILE A 82 2.80 -0.65 -3.81
N GLU A 83 2.92 -1.97 -3.81
CA GLU A 83 3.10 -2.79 -5.00
C GLU A 83 1.83 -3.62 -5.26
N ALA A 84 1.53 -3.84 -6.53
CA ALA A 84 0.47 -4.73 -6.96
C ALA A 84 0.88 -5.53 -8.18
N ASP A 85 0.67 -6.84 -8.16
CA ASP A 85 1.03 -7.72 -9.28
C ASP A 85 -0.13 -8.64 -9.70
N GLY A 86 -0.20 -8.94 -10.99
CA GLY A 86 -1.12 -9.91 -11.55
C GLY A 86 -2.44 -9.32 -12.06
N ASP A 87 -3.52 -10.07 -11.87
CA ASP A 87 -4.85 -9.69 -12.33
C ASP A 87 -5.51 -8.63 -11.43
N ASN A 88 -6.20 -7.67 -12.04
CA ASN A 88 -6.99 -6.71 -11.30
C ASN A 88 -8.31 -7.33 -10.83
N ASN A 89 -8.39 -7.69 -9.57
CA ASN A 89 -9.63 -8.07 -8.88
C ASN A 89 -10.26 -6.90 -8.11
N ASN A 90 -9.80 -5.68 -8.43
CA ASN A 90 -10.36 -4.43 -7.98
C ASN A 90 -10.40 -4.29 -6.45
N PRO A 91 -9.28 -4.41 -5.75
CA PRO A 91 -9.24 -4.11 -4.32
C PRO A 91 -9.62 -2.65 -4.07
N THR A 92 -10.14 -2.39 -2.89
CA THR A 92 -10.60 -1.05 -2.52
C THR A 92 -9.69 -0.44 -1.45
N ILE A 93 -9.26 0.79 -1.67
CA ILE A 93 -8.41 1.53 -0.73
C ILE A 93 -9.09 2.86 -0.40
N THR A 94 -9.39 3.07 0.87
CA THR A 94 -10.09 4.28 1.32
C THR A 94 -9.32 4.96 2.43
N ASN A 95 -9.13 6.28 2.33
CA ASN A 95 -8.32 7.08 3.23
C ASN A 95 -6.89 6.53 3.31
N PHE A 96 -6.09 6.86 2.32
CA PHE A 96 -4.70 6.43 2.22
C PHE A 96 -3.78 7.65 2.27
N THR A 97 -2.79 7.60 3.13
CA THR A 97 -1.73 8.61 3.20
C THR A 97 -0.38 7.92 3.15
N ALA A 98 0.47 8.34 2.24
CA ALA A 98 1.86 7.92 2.22
C ALA A 98 2.78 9.14 2.12
N VAL A 99 3.81 9.16 2.98
CA VAL A 99 4.75 10.27 3.11
C VAL A 99 6.16 9.74 2.99
N SER A 100 6.95 10.36 2.12
CA SER A 100 8.39 10.11 2.03
C SER A 100 9.18 11.39 2.32
N THR A 101 10.28 11.28 3.05
CA THR A 101 11.28 12.34 3.20
C THR A 101 12.54 12.07 2.38
N VAL A 102 12.59 10.94 1.69
CA VAL A 102 13.75 10.45 0.93
C VAL A 102 13.46 10.23 -0.56
N GLY A 103 12.29 10.67 -1.05
CA GLY A 103 11.87 10.46 -2.45
C GLY A 103 11.33 9.05 -2.69
N GLY A 104 11.65 8.46 -3.84
CA GLY A 104 11.26 7.11 -4.23
C GLY A 104 9.94 7.03 -4.99
N THR A 105 9.36 5.82 -5.07
CA THR A 105 8.10 5.54 -5.76
C THR A 105 6.99 5.26 -4.76
N ALA A 106 5.82 5.88 -4.93
CA ALA A 106 4.68 5.64 -4.04
C ALA A 106 3.91 4.38 -4.43
N LEU A 107 3.38 4.33 -5.65
CA LEU A 107 2.50 3.25 -6.09
C LEU A 107 3.11 2.57 -7.32
N GLN A 108 3.24 1.26 -7.30
CA GLN A 108 3.68 0.47 -8.44
C GLN A 108 2.63 -0.59 -8.80
N PHE A 109 2.19 -0.59 -10.05
CA PHE A 109 1.24 -1.56 -10.56
C PHE A 109 1.89 -2.36 -11.70
N LYS A 110 1.94 -3.68 -11.56
CA LYS A 110 2.52 -4.62 -12.53
C LYS A 110 1.43 -5.38 -13.27
N LYS A 111 1.68 -5.74 -14.53
CA LYS A 111 0.77 -6.54 -15.38
C LYS A 111 -0.60 -5.86 -15.50
N LEU A 112 -1.68 -6.55 -15.12
CA LEU A 112 -3.05 -6.03 -15.22
C LEU A 112 -3.57 -5.47 -13.89
N SER A 113 -2.72 -5.44 -12.86
CA SER A 113 -3.14 -5.02 -11.51
C SER A 113 -3.68 -3.59 -11.47
N GLY A 114 -4.38 -3.25 -10.43
CA GLY A 114 -4.98 -1.94 -10.21
C GLY A 114 -5.74 -1.91 -8.90
N ALA A 115 -6.35 -0.78 -8.59
CA ALA A 115 -7.15 -0.59 -7.40
C ALA A 115 -8.20 0.52 -7.59
N THR A 116 -9.28 0.44 -6.82
CA THR A 116 -10.20 1.58 -6.65
C THR A 116 -9.84 2.29 -5.35
N MET A 117 -9.36 3.52 -5.49
CA MET A 117 -8.84 4.33 -4.40
C MET A 117 -9.72 5.56 -4.16
N THR A 118 -9.91 5.93 -2.90
CA THR A 118 -10.67 7.12 -2.51
C THR A 118 -9.95 7.88 -1.40
N ASN A 119 -9.85 9.19 -1.52
CA ASN A 119 -9.16 10.07 -0.58
C ASN A 119 -7.70 9.63 -0.37
N VAL A 120 -6.87 9.81 -1.39
CA VAL A 120 -5.46 9.43 -1.40
C VAL A 120 -4.58 10.68 -1.31
N LEU A 121 -3.66 10.69 -0.37
CA LEU A 121 -2.63 11.71 -0.24
C LEU A 121 -1.24 11.09 -0.38
N LEU A 122 -0.48 11.54 -1.37
CA LEU A 122 0.93 11.18 -1.54
C LEU A 122 1.80 12.42 -1.36
N MET A 123 2.83 12.33 -0.54
CA MET A 123 3.74 13.45 -0.29
C MET A 123 5.20 13.02 -0.32
N GLY A 124 6.02 13.82 -1.01
CA GLY A 124 7.48 13.71 -0.96
C GLY A 124 8.09 12.59 -1.81
N TYR A 125 7.30 11.84 -2.57
CA TYR A 125 7.79 10.85 -3.54
C TYR A 125 8.25 11.53 -4.83
N ASP A 126 9.25 10.94 -5.49
CA ASP A 126 9.71 11.38 -6.83
C ASP A 126 8.76 10.90 -7.92
N THR A 127 8.13 9.74 -7.72
CA THR A 127 7.18 9.12 -8.64
C THR A 127 5.92 8.71 -7.88
N ASN A 128 4.77 9.25 -8.26
CA ASN A 128 3.49 8.89 -7.63
C ASN A 128 2.98 7.53 -8.12
N VAL A 129 3.04 7.28 -9.43
CA VAL A 129 2.60 6.01 -10.03
C VAL A 129 3.62 5.51 -11.02
N ASP A 130 4.01 4.26 -10.89
CA ASP A 130 4.88 3.53 -11.82
C ASP A 130 4.12 2.31 -12.36
N MET A 131 3.84 2.32 -13.67
CA MET A 131 3.18 1.21 -14.36
C MET A 131 4.23 0.30 -14.99
N LYS A 132 4.29 -0.95 -14.54
CA LYS A 132 5.21 -1.97 -15.06
C LYS A 132 4.48 -2.92 -16.02
N ASP A 133 5.28 -3.61 -16.84
CA ASP A 133 4.82 -4.70 -17.71
C ASP A 133 3.66 -4.32 -18.63
N GLN A 134 3.61 -3.04 -19.06
CA GLN A 134 2.58 -2.49 -19.94
C GLN A 134 1.15 -2.58 -19.34
N GLY A 135 1.03 -2.49 -18.03
CA GLY A 135 -0.26 -2.47 -17.34
C GLY A 135 -1.12 -1.27 -17.77
N PRO A 136 -2.43 -1.46 -17.86
CA PRO A 136 -3.34 -0.38 -18.25
C PRO A 136 -3.56 0.58 -17.08
N ILE A 137 -3.12 1.84 -17.24
CA ILE A 137 -3.25 2.88 -16.20
C ILE A 137 -4.70 3.10 -15.77
N GLU A 138 -5.67 2.87 -16.63
CA GLU A 138 -7.09 2.98 -16.35
C GLU A 138 -7.62 1.95 -15.32
N ASN A 139 -6.83 0.94 -14.97
CA ASN A 139 -7.12 0.04 -13.86
C ASN A 139 -6.89 0.70 -12.49
N VAL A 140 -6.18 1.82 -12.46
CA VAL A 140 -6.03 2.65 -11.25
C VAL A 140 -7.12 3.71 -11.27
N ILE A 141 -8.08 3.57 -10.37
CA ILE A 141 -9.24 4.46 -10.26
C ILE A 141 -9.09 5.29 -8.99
N VAL A 142 -9.07 6.62 -9.13
CA VAL A 142 -8.98 7.54 -8.00
C VAL A 142 -10.22 8.41 -7.96
N ASP A 143 -10.91 8.45 -6.83
CA ASP A 143 -12.15 9.22 -6.61
C ASP A 143 -13.18 9.01 -7.74
N ASN A 144 -13.41 7.74 -8.08
CA ASN A 144 -14.32 7.27 -9.14
C ASN A 144 -13.89 7.65 -10.57
N THR A 145 -12.67 8.10 -10.77
CA THR A 145 -12.17 8.47 -12.10
C THR A 145 -10.97 7.58 -12.44
N PRO A 146 -11.01 6.78 -13.52
CA PRO A 146 -9.83 6.08 -14.00
C PRO A 146 -8.72 7.06 -14.35
N MET A 147 -7.49 6.74 -13.98
CA MET A 147 -6.34 7.53 -14.39
C MET A 147 -6.12 7.43 -15.90
N SER A 148 -5.54 8.46 -16.47
CA SER A 148 -5.22 8.55 -17.91
C SER A 148 -3.72 8.64 -18.15
N ASP A 149 -2.96 9.10 -17.17
CA ASP A 149 -1.51 9.25 -17.24
C ASP A 149 -0.90 9.06 -15.83
N PRO A 150 0.26 8.42 -15.69
CA PRO A 150 0.94 8.30 -14.39
C PRO A 150 1.29 9.64 -13.72
N SER A 151 1.32 10.72 -14.48
CA SER A 151 1.59 12.08 -13.99
C SER A 151 0.32 12.86 -13.57
N ASP A 152 -0.86 12.24 -13.65
CA ASP A 152 -2.11 12.89 -13.22
C ASP A 152 -2.01 13.35 -11.76
N ASP A 153 -2.32 14.63 -11.49
CA ASP A 153 -2.29 15.21 -10.14
C ASP A 153 -3.61 14.94 -9.40
N VAL A 154 -3.79 13.69 -8.99
CA VAL A 154 -5.03 13.22 -8.34
C VAL A 154 -4.83 12.78 -6.89
N PHE A 155 -3.59 12.79 -6.38
CA PHE A 155 -3.22 12.29 -5.06
C PHE A 155 -3.08 13.40 -4.02
N ASN A 156 -4.06 14.27 -3.95
CA ASN A 156 -4.09 15.47 -3.09
C ASN A 156 -5.24 15.43 -2.06
N GLY A 157 -5.60 14.23 -1.63
CA GLY A 157 -6.64 13.99 -0.62
C GLY A 157 -6.32 14.57 0.76
N THR A 158 -7.17 14.28 1.72
CA THR A 158 -6.98 14.67 3.11
C THR A 158 -6.19 13.59 3.85
N ALA A 159 -5.17 13.98 4.60
CA ALA A 159 -4.37 13.04 5.39
C ALA A 159 -5.24 12.25 6.38
N VAL A 160 -4.92 10.98 6.54
CA VAL A 160 -5.48 10.16 7.62
C VAL A 160 -5.05 10.74 8.96
N ASP A 161 -6.00 10.98 9.84
CA ASP A 161 -5.73 11.46 11.20
C ASP A 161 -5.30 10.30 12.10
N ILE A 162 -4.01 10.23 12.39
CA ILE A 162 -3.40 9.23 13.27
C ILE A 162 -3.26 9.71 14.72
N SER A 163 -3.71 10.90 15.06
CA SER A 163 -3.53 11.50 16.40
C SER A 163 -4.18 10.68 17.52
N GLY A 164 -5.21 9.91 17.19
CA GLY A 164 -5.88 8.98 18.09
C GLY A 164 -5.26 7.58 18.15
N TRP A 165 -4.19 7.31 17.37
CA TRP A 165 -3.60 5.97 17.26
C TRP A 165 -2.50 5.76 18.31
N ALA A 166 -2.91 5.74 19.58
CA ALA A 166 -1.97 5.57 20.71
C ALA A 166 -1.14 4.27 20.62
N TRP A 167 -1.65 3.27 19.90
CA TRP A 167 -0.97 1.99 19.66
C TRP A 167 0.24 2.15 18.70
N VAL A 168 0.26 3.15 17.84
CA VAL A 168 1.43 3.46 16.99
C VAL A 168 2.59 3.94 17.87
N ALA A 169 2.32 4.83 18.80
CA ALA A 169 3.34 5.35 19.71
C ALA A 169 3.75 4.35 20.80
N ALA A 170 2.86 3.42 21.18
CA ALA A 170 3.11 2.43 22.23
C ALA A 170 3.98 1.25 21.76
N GLY A 171 4.14 1.07 20.45
CA GLY A 171 4.97 0.04 19.84
C GLY A 171 6.42 0.44 19.57
N LEU A 172 6.78 1.69 19.88
CA LEU A 172 8.11 2.28 19.63
C LEU A 172 8.96 2.27 20.88
#